data_57504d72e875e5befd44e9cb4e5b80a3
#
_entry.id   57504d72e875e5befd44e9cb4e5b80a3
#
_cell.length_a   1.000
_cell.length_b   1.000
_cell.length_c   1.000
_cell.angle_alpha   90.00
_cell.angle_beta   90.00
_cell.angle_gamma   90.00
#
_symmetry.space_group_name_H-M   'P 1'
#
loop_
_entity.id
_entity.type
_entity.pdbx_description
1 polymer ?
#
loop_
_entity_poly.entity_id
_entity_poly.type
_entity_poly.pdbx_seq_one_letter_code
_entity_poly.pdbx_strand_id
1 'polypeptide(L)'
;MAGEFGNPEIVQEEVDILLIGGGMACCGAGYEIMQWADAAKKETGIDLKIKLVDKAAMDRSGAVAQGLSAINTYIGSEQDPADYARMVSNDLMGITRDDLAYDLGRHVDDSVHLFEEWGLPIWKLDENGERHDGSKGMTPLKDGGKPVRSGKWQIMINGESYKWIVA
;
A
#
# COMPACT_ATOMS: atom_id res chain seq x y z
N MET A 1 -36.13 0.69 -14.96
CA MET A 1 -36.97 0.01 -13.95
C MET A 1 -36.13 0.00 -12.67
N ALA A 2 -36.50 0.77 -11.68
CA ALA A 2 -35.90 0.68 -10.35
C ALA A 2 -36.41 -0.65 -9.77
N GLY A 3 -35.45 -1.57 -9.51
CA GLY A 3 -35.80 -2.80 -8.81
C GLY A 3 -36.34 -2.45 -7.42
N GLU A 4 -37.44 -3.07 -7.02
CA GLU A 4 -37.90 -3.05 -5.64
C GLU A 4 -36.80 -3.70 -4.79
N PHE A 5 -35.97 -2.89 -4.15
CA PHE A 5 -35.14 -3.37 -3.06
C PHE A 5 -36.08 -3.69 -1.91
N GLY A 6 -36.27 -4.97 -1.63
CA GLY A 6 -36.98 -5.39 -0.43
C GLY A 6 -36.40 -4.73 0.81
N ASN A 7 -37.13 -4.68 1.89
CA ASN A 7 -36.62 -4.14 3.15
C ASN A 7 -35.31 -4.85 3.50
N PRO A 8 -34.20 -4.12 3.65
CA PRO A 8 -32.92 -4.74 3.98
C PRO A 8 -33.00 -5.39 5.37
N GLU A 9 -32.45 -6.57 5.48
CA GLU A 9 -32.20 -7.17 6.79
C GLU A 9 -31.20 -6.30 7.55
N ILE A 10 -31.57 -5.85 8.73
CA ILE A 10 -30.68 -5.06 9.59
C ILE A 10 -29.94 -6.03 10.51
N VAL A 11 -28.64 -6.14 10.30
CA VAL A 11 -27.74 -6.86 11.21
C VAL A 11 -27.07 -5.84 12.13
N GLN A 12 -27.23 -6.03 13.42
CA GLN A 12 -26.61 -5.17 14.43
C GLN A 12 -25.46 -5.92 15.07
N GLU A 13 -24.28 -5.31 15.03
CA GLU A 13 -23.07 -5.86 15.63
C GLU A 13 -22.38 -4.80 16.49
N GLU A 14 -21.69 -5.24 17.51
CA GLU A 14 -20.93 -4.39 18.41
C GLU A 14 -19.43 -4.72 18.28
N VAL A 15 -18.62 -3.71 18.01
CA VAL A 15 -17.19 -3.82 17.80
C VAL A 15 -16.45 -2.68 18.49
N ASP A 16 -15.20 -2.92 18.87
CA ASP A 16 -14.37 -1.90 19.51
C ASP A 16 -13.77 -0.95 18.47
N ILE A 17 -13.40 -1.47 17.29
CA ILE A 17 -12.84 -0.68 16.20
C ILE A 17 -13.54 -1.05 14.90
N LEU A 18 -14.08 -0.04 14.22
CA LEU A 18 -14.71 -0.19 12.92
C LEU A 18 -13.92 0.56 11.84
N LEU A 19 -13.48 -0.17 10.81
CA LEU A 19 -12.85 0.38 9.61
C LEU A 19 -13.89 0.41 8.49
N ILE A 20 -14.13 1.57 7.91
CA ILE A 20 -15.13 1.76 6.86
C ILE A 20 -14.44 2.03 5.52
N GLY A 21 -14.56 1.08 4.60
CA GLY A 21 -13.95 1.08 3.29
C GLY A 21 -12.78 0.12 3.16
N GLY A 22 -12.75 -0.70 2.11
CA GLY A 22 -11.71 -1.68 1.81
C GLY A 22 -10.61 -1.15 0.89
N GLY A 23 -10.33 0.14 0.92
CA GLY A 23 -9.22 0.74 0.18
C GLY A 23 -7.87 0.54 0.87
N MET A 24 -6.78 0.92 0.21
CA MET A 24 -5.43 0.78 0.74
C MET A 24 -5.24 1.38 2.14
N ALA A 25 -5.85 2.53 2.40
CA ALA A 25 -5.77 3.18 3.71
C ALA A 25 -6.34 2.31 4.84
N CYS A 26 -7.53 1.74 4.63
CA CYS A 26 -8.15 0.87 5.64
C CYS A 26 -7.51 -0.51 5.70
N CYS A 27 -6.99 -1.04 4.59
CA CYS A 27 -6.21 -2.28 4.62
C CYS A 27 -4.93 -2.10 5.43
N GLY A 28 -4.16 -1.03 5.18
CA GLY A 28 -2.98 -0.71 5.96
C GLY A 28 -3.28 -0.42 7.43
N ALA A 29 -4.31 0.38 7.70
CA ALA A 29 -4.75 0.64 9.07
C ALA A 29 -5.17 -0.65 9.79
N GLY A 30 -5.87 -1.55 9.10
CA GLY A 30 -6.28 -2.84 9.65
C GLY A 30 -5.08 -3.71 10.01
N TYR A 31 -4.09 -3.78 9.12
CA TYR A 31 -2.85 -4.50 9.38
C TYR A 31 -2.14 -3.98 10.65
N GLU A 32 -1.92 -2.68 10.73
CA GLU A 32 -1.27 -2.06 11.88
C GLU A 32 -2.08 -2.24 13.17
N ILE A 33 -3.39 -2.03 13.13
CA ILE A 33 -4.28 -2.21 14.29
C ILE A 33 -4.20 -3.65 14.81
N MET A 34 -4.15 -4.65 13.93
CA MET A 34 -4.03 -6.05 14.35
C MET A 34 -2.70 -6.32 15.07
N GLN A 35 -1.58 -5.74 14.62
CA GLN A 35 -0.30 -5.87 15.30
C GLN A 35 -0.36 -5.29 16.72
N TRP A 36 -0.94 -4.09 16.84
CA TRP A 36 -1.11 -3.44 18.16
C TRP A 36 -2.11 -4.17 19.06
N ALA A 37 -3.20 -4.68 18.50
CA ALA A 37 -4.21 -5.45 19.25
C ALA A 37 -3.61 -6.74 19.82
N ASP A 38 -2.80 -7.45 19.02
CA ASP A 38 -2.11 -8.66 19.46
C ASP A 38 -1.09 -8.37 20.57
N ALA A 39 -0.37 -7.26 20.49
CA ALA A 39 0.53 -6.82 21.53
C ALA A 39 -0.23 -6.47 22.83
N ALA A 40 -1.29 -5.67 22.71
CA ALA A 40 -2.13 -5.29 23.83
C ALA A 40 -2.77 -6.52 24.51
N LYS A 41 -3.24 -7.49 23.73
CA LYS A 41 -3.81 -8.73 24.26
C LYS A 41 -2.81 -9.52 25.08
N LYS A 42 -1.55 -9.60 24.63
CA LYS A 42 -0.48 -10.27 25.37
C LYS A 42 -0.15 -9.59 26.70
N GLU A 43 -0.20 -8.26 26.74
CA GLU A 43 0.15 -7.46 27.91
C GLU A 43 -1.00 -7.33 28.91
N THR A 44 -2.22 -7.14 28.41
CA THR A 44 -3.38 -6.74 29.23
C THR A 44 -4.46 -7.82 29.31
N GLY A 45 -4.44 -8.82 28.43
CA GLY A 45 -5.50 -9.82 28.28
C GLY A 45 -6.75 -9.31 27.57
N ILE A 46 -6.78 -8.05 27.11
CA ILE A 46 -7.92 -7.46 26.40
C ILE A 46 -7.91 -7.92 24.95
N ASP A 47 -9.00 -8.50 24.51
CA ASP A 47 -9.21 -8.98 23.14
C ASP A 47 -10.14 -8.01 22.40
N LEU A 48 -9.59 -7.18 21.54
CA LEU A 48 -10.34 -6.17 20.78
C LEU A 48 -11.07 -6.80 19.60
N LYS A 49 -12.34 -6.47 19.45
CA LYS A 49 -13.15 -6.83 18.27
C LYS A 49 -12.95 -5.79 17.17
N ILE A 50 -12.29 -6.18 16.09
CA ILE A 50 -11.98 -5.29 14.98
C ILE A 50 -12.77 -5.77 13.77
N LYS A 51 -13.41 -4.85 13.06
CA LYS A 51 -14.16 -5.14 11.84
C LYS A 51 -13.85 -4.14 10.76
N LEU A 52 -13.58 -4.64 9.56
CA LEU A 52 -13.52 -3.85 8.34
C LEU A 52 -14.75 -4.14 7.50
N VAL A 53 -15.40 -3.11 7.00
CA VAL A 53 -16.56 -3.19 6.12
C VAL A 53 -16.35 -2.39 4.85
N ASP A 54 -16.79 -2.95 3.73
CA ASP A 54 -16.81 -2.25 2.43
C ASP A 54 -18.14 -2.49 1.74
N LYS A 55 -18.56 -1.55 0.91
CA LYS A 55 -19.78 -1.67 0.10
C LYS A 55 -19.63 -2.60 -1.10
N ALA A 56 -18.40 -2.99 -1.44
CA ALA A 56 -18.06 -3.78 -2.61
C ALA A 56 -17.02 -4.85 -2.26
N ALA A 57 -16.69 -5.71 -3.21
CA ALA A 57 -15.66 -6.72 -3.00
C ALA A 57 -14.27 -6.07 -2.86
N MET A 58 -13.62 -6.30 -1.74
CA MET A 58 -12.34 -5.66 -1.40
C MET A 58 -11.23 -6.02 -2.37
N ASP A 59 -11.20 -7.27 -2.81
CA ASP A 59 -10.18 -7.85 -3.68
C ASP A 59 -10.15 -7.26 -5.10
N ARG A 60 -11.24 -6.64 -5.54
CA ARG A 60 -11.40 -6.19 -6.93
C ARG A 60 -12.13 -4.87 -7.11
N SER A 61 -12.28 -4.09 -6.08
CA SER A 61 -12.98 -2.80 -6.13
C SER A 61 -12.07 -1.64 -5.76
N GLY A 62 -12.44 -0.44 -6.21
CA GLY A 62 -11.73 0.79 -5.93
C GLY A 62 -10.59 1.11 -6.90
N ALA A 63 -9.92 2.22 -6.66
CA ALA A 63 -8.91 2.77 -7.57
C ALA A 63 -7.71 1.82 -7.78
N VAL A 64 -7.25 1.17 -6.74
CA VAL A 64 -6.09 0.26 -6.80
C VAL A 64 -6.38 -0.98 -7.65
N ALA A 65 -7.65 -1.43 -7.69
CA ALA A 65 -8.07 -2.56 -8.50
C ALA A 65 -8.12 -2.27 -10.01
N GLN A 66 -7.90 -1.03 -10.42
CA GLN A 66 -7.92 -0.64 -11.84
C GLN A 66 -6.63 -0.93 -12.59
N GLY A 67 -5.75 -1.73 -12.03
CA GLY A 67 -4.52 -2.16 -12.70
C GLY A 67 -3.40 -1.14 -12.60
N LEU A 68 -3.15 -0.61 -11.42
CA LEU A 68 -1.97 0.23 -11.18
C LEU A 68 -0.70 -0.53 -11.53
N SER A 69 0.16 0.08 -12.31
CA SER A 69 1.41 -0.53 -12.79
C SER A 69 2.67 0.12 -12.19
N ALA A 70 2.51 1.10 -11.32
CA ALA A 70 3.62 1.79 -10.70
C ALA A 70 3.29 2.28 -9.29
N ILE A 71 4.27 2.23 -8.41
CA ILE A 71 4.29 2.97 -7.15
C ILE A 71 5.20 4.17 -7.37
N ASN A 72 4.64 5.38 -7.22
CA ASN A 72 5.40 6.61 -7.31
C ASN A 72 5.97 6.94 -5.93
N THR A 73 7.24 6.63 -5.76
CA THR A 73 7.93 6.78 -4.48
C THR A 73 9.44 6.75 -4.67
N TYR A 74 10.20 6.90 -3.57
CA TYR A 74 11.60 6.54 -3.59
C TYR A 74 11.84 5.33 -2.68
N ILE A 75 12.82 4.52 -3.03
CA ILE A 75 13.22 3.35 -2.27
C ILE A 75 14.75 3.30 -2.22
N GLY A 76 15.27 3.03 -1.05
CA GLY A 76 16.69 2.87 -0.83
C GLY A 76 17.32 3.94 0.05
N SER A 77 18.40 3.56 0.70
CA SER A 77 19.09 4.34 1.74
C SER A 77 19.87 5.57 1.24
N GLU A 78 19.99 5.73 -0.07
CA GLU A 78 20.78 6.81 -0.68
C GLU A 78 19.96 8.06 -0.99
N GLN A 79 18.67 8.06 -0.62
CA GLN A 79 17.74 9.13 -0.93
C GLN A 79 17.23 9.81 0.34
N ASP A 80 17.06 11.12 0.27
CA ASP A 80 16.50 11.91 1.36
C ASP A 80 15.00 12.10 1.16
N PRO A 81 14.15 11.89 2.18
CA PRO A 81 12.73 12.24 2.12
C PRO A 81 12.45 13.66 1.64
N ALA A 82 13.37 14.61 1.91
CA ALA A 82 13.27 15.97 1.40
C ALA A 82 13.37 16.05 -0.13
N ASP A 83 14.11 15.13 -0.77
CA ASP A 83 14.19 15.07 -2.23
C ASP A 83 12.87 14.57 -2.82
N TYR A 84 12.23 13.61 -2.17
CA TYR A 84 10.89 13.16 -2.56
C TYR A 84 9.86 14.29 -2.43
N ALA A 85 9.82 14.98 -1.29
CA ALA A 85 8.92 16.10 -1.08
C ALA A 85 9.12 17.20 -2.14
N ARG A 86 10.37 17.53 -2.44
CA ARG A 86 10.74 18.51 -3.46
C ARG A 86 10.31 18.08 -4.87
N MET A 87 10.45 16.80 -5.20
CA MET A 87 9.99 16.25 -6.47
C MET A 87 8.47 16.36 -6.58
N VAL A 88 7.74 15.93 -5.55
CA VAL A 88 6.26 16.03 -5.54
C VAL A 88 5.80 17.48 -5.66
N SER A 89 6.44 18.38 -4.92
CA SER A 89 6.14 19.83 -4.98
C SER A 89 6.37 20.40 -6.38
N ASN A 90 7.46 20.04 -7.03
CA ASN A 90 7.74 20.46 -8.40
C ASN A 90 6.75 19.90 -9.42
N ASP A 91 6.42 18.62 -9.33
CA ASP A 91 5.48 17.96 -10.25
C ASP A 91 4.06 18.52 -10.12
N LEU A 92 3.67 18.92 -8.91
CA LEU A 92 2.38 19.51 -8.61
C LEU A 92 2.39 21.04 -8.57
N MET A 93 3.44 21.68 -9.10
CA MET A 93 3.58 23.13 -9.20
C MET A 93 3.36 23.86 -7.85
N GLY A 94 3.81 23.27 -6.76
CA GLY A 94 3.65 23.82 -5.41
C GLY A 94 2.26 23.62 -4.78
N ILE A 95 1.33 22.98 -5.46
CA ILE A 95 0.00 22.66 -4.89
C ILE A 95 0.10 21.33 -4.13
N THR A 96 0.81 21.35 -3.02
CA THR A 96 1.01 20.19 -2.16
C THR A 96 1.29 20.58 -0.73
N ARG A 97 1.14 19.64 0.16
CA ARG A 97 1.58 19.70 1.55
C ARG A 97 2.95 19.03 1.63
N ASP A 98 4.01 19.80 1.60
CA ASP A 98 5.40 19.30 1.61
C ASP A 98 5.72 18.51 2.88
N ASP A 99 5.12 18.88 4.01
CA ASP A 99 5.23 18.15 5.27
C ASP A 99 4.65 16.72 5.17
N LEU A 100 3.49 16.56 4.53
CA LEU A 100 2.89 15.23 4.30
C LEU A 100 3.67 14.42 3.26
N ALA A 101 4.18 15.07 2.22
CA ALA A 101 5.02 14.41 1.22
C ALA A 101 6.34 13.93 1.87
N TYR A 102 6.92 14.72 2.74
CA TYR A 102 8.10 14.33 3.50
C TYR A 102 7.82 13.16 4.44
N ASP A 103 6.70 13.21 5.16
CA ASP A 103 6.29 12.15 6.09
C ASP A 103 6.03 10.83 5.34
N LEU A 104 5.33 10.89 4.20
CA LEU A 104 5.18 9.73 3.32
C LEU A 104 6.55 9.21 2.87
N GLY A 105 7.43 10.10 2.41
CA GLY A 105 8.74 9.74 1.90
C GLY A 105 9.58 8.93 2.88
N ARG A 106 9.58 9.27 4.15
CA ARG A 106 10.38 8.57 5.16
C ARG A 106 9.86 7.19 5.55
N HIS A 107 8.61 6.85 5.21
CA HIS A 107 7.98 5.57 5.56
C HIS A 107 7.71 4.64 4.38
N VAL A 108 7.84 5.13 3.16
CA VAL A 108 7.44 4.36 1.98
C VAL A 108 8.32 3.14 1.71
N ASP A 109 9.59 3.20 2.07
CA ASP A 109 10.53 2.09 1.88
C ASP A 109 10.06 0.86 2.66
N ASP A 110 9.75 1.03 3.93
CA ASP A 110 9.25 -0.05 4.78
C ASP A 110 7.93 -0.63 4.26
N SER A 111 7.01 0.25 3.81
CA SER A 111 5.72 -0.18 3.25
C SER A 111 5.87 -1.00 1.98
N VAL A 112 6.82 -0.67 1.12
CA VAL A 112 7.07 -1.43 -0.11
C VAL A 112 7.67 -2.79 0.18
N HIS A 113 8.58 -2.90 1.15
CA HIS A 113 9.11 -4.19 1.58
C HIS A 113 8.03 -5.08 2.19
N LEU A 114 7.09 -4.52 2.92
CA LEU A 114 5.95 -5.25 3.45
C LEU A 114 5.10 -5.87 2.32
N PHE A 115 4.88 -5.14 1.23
CA PHE A 115 4.17 -5.69 0.07
C PHE A 115 4.93 -6.87 -0.58
N GLU A 116 6.26 -6.82 -0.61
CA GLU A 116 7.07 -7.96 -1.06
C GLU A 116 6.87 -9.19 -0.15
N GLU A 117 6.86 -9.00 1.15
CA GLU A 117 6.63 -10.06 2.13
C GLU A 117 5.25 -10.70 1.96
N TRP A 118 4.24 -9.93 1.59
CA TRP A 118 2.90 -10.44 1.27
C TRP A 118 2.82 -11.13 -0.10
N GLY A 119 3.92 -11.16 -0.84
CA GLY A 119 4.02 -11.84 -2.12
C GLY A 119 3.63 -10.99 -3.32
N LEU A 120 3.57 -9.65 -3.18
CA LEU A 120 3.39 -8.78 -4.34
C LEU A 120 4.64 -8.84 -5.23
N PRO A 121 4.52 -9.22 -6.51
CA PRO A 121 5.65 -9.22 -7.44
C PRO A 121 6.00 -7.78 -7.84
N ILE A 122 6.75 -7.09 -6.99
CA ILE A 122 7.16 -5.69 -7.19
C ILE A 122 8.13 -5.56 -8.36
N TRP A 123 8.93 -6.60 -8.58
CA TRP A 123 9.96 -6.61 -9.61
C TRP A 123 9.49 -7.40 -10.81
N LYS A 124 9.67 -6.83 -11.99
CA LYS A 124 9.59 -7.62 -13.21
C LYS A 124 10.81 -8.52 -13.29
N LEU A 125 10.58 -9.77 -13.61
CA LEU A 125 11.62 -10.75 -13.84
C LEU A 125 11.87 -10.83 -15.35
N ASP A 126 13.10 -11.14 -15.71
CA ASP A 126 13.45 -11.52 -17.07
C ASP A 126 13.04 -12.97 -17.37
N GLU A 127 13.37 -13.47 -18.56
CA GLU A 127 13.05 -14.83 -19.01
C GLU A 127 13.74 -15.92 -18.19
N ASN A 128 14.79 -15.59 -17.42
CA ASN A 128 15.51 -16.49 -16.54
C ASN A 128 14.99 -16.43 -15.08
N GLY A 129 14.01 -15.59 -14.80
CA GLY A 129 13.51 -15.35 -13.45
C GLY A 129 14.38 -14.40 -12.62
N GLU A 130 15.35 -13.74 -13.23
CA GLU A 130 16.19 -12.75 -12.57
C GLU A 130 15.53 -11.37 -12.58
N ARG A 131 15.81 -10.57 -11.58
CA ARG A 131 15.32 -9.20 -11.51
C ARG A 131 15.95 -8.33 -12.60
N HIS A 132 15.12 -7.53 -13.22
CA HIS A 132 15.56 -6.62 -14.28
C HIS A 132 16.61 -5.63 -13.76
N ASP A 133 17.67 -5.38 -14.53
CA ASP A 133 18.81 -4.55 -14.18
C ASP A 133 18.53 -3.03 -14.05
N GLY A 134 17.29 -2.62 -14.24
CA GLY A 134 16.91 -1.22 -14.21
C GLY A 134 17.22 -0.42 -15.47
N SER A 135 17.96 -0.98 -16.42
CA SER A 135 18.35 -0.30 -17.68
C SER A 135 17.15 0.11 -18.53
N LYS A 136 16.01 -0.53 -18.31
CA LYS A 136 14.74 -0.26 -18.98
C LYS A 136 13.69 0.43 -18.08
N GLY A 137 14.14 1.21 -17.13
CA GLY A 137 13.27 2.00 -16.25
C GLY A 137 12.78 1.28 -15.01
N MET A 138 13.32 0.12 -14.70
CA MET A 138 13.05 -0.63 -13.48
C MET A 138 14.17 -0.42 -12.46
N THR A 139 13.84 -0.47 -11.21
CA THR A 139 14.82 -0.34 -10.13
C THR A 139 15.31 -1.73 -9.73
N PRO A 140 16.61 -2.08 -9.94
CA PRO A 140 17.14 -3.34 -9.49
C PRO A 140 17.27 -3.36 -7.97
N LEU A 141 17.31 -4.54 -7.37
CA LEU A 141 17.76 -4.67 -6.00
C LEU A 141 19.28 -4.56 -5.95
N LYS A 142 19.76 -3.80 -4.99
CA LYS A 142 21.18 -3.74 -4.64
C LYS A 142 21.54 -4.90 -3.70
N ASP A 143 22.81 -5.29 -3.74
CA ASP A 143 23.42 -6.33 -2.91
C ASP A 143 22.79 -6.47 -1.51
N GLY A 144 21.98 -7.49 -1.33
CA GLY A 144 21.33 -7.75 -0.05
C GLY A 144 19.88 -7.27 0.07
N GLY A 145 19.26 -6.76 -0.98
CA GLY A 145 17.82 -6.71 -1.03
C GLY A 145 17.15 -5.34 -1.10
N LYS A 146 17.80 -4.23 -0.84
CA LYS A 146 17.16 -2.92 -1.01
C LYS A 146 17.23 -2.44 -2.45
N PRO A 147 16.12 -1.94 -3.03
CA PRO A 147 16.11 -1.42 -4.39
C PRO A 147 17.00 -0.17 -4.52
N VAL A 148 17.73 -0.09 -5.61
CA VAL A 148 18.51 1.10 -5.97
C VAL A 148 17.79 1.85 -7.06
N ARG A 149 17.61 3.14 -6.85
CA ARG A 149 16.98 3.97 -7.87
C ARG A 149 17.97 4.45 -8.90
N SER A 150 17.56 4.36 -10.14
CA SER A 150 18.23 4.96 -11.29
C SER A 150 17.74 6.38 -11.57
N GLY A 151 17.58 7.22 -10.55
CA GLY A 151 17.12 8.61 -10.69
C GLY A 151 15.64 8.81 -10.99
N LYS A 152 14.84 7.75 -11.03
CA LYS A 152 13.38 7.81 -11.24
C LYS A 152 12.64 7.51 -9.95
N TRP A 153 11.56 8.25 -9.71
CA TRP A 153 10.73 8.12 -8.50
C TRP A 153 9.57 7.13 -8.71
N GLN A 154 9.81 6.06 -9.43
CA GLN A 154 8.80 5.04 -9.70
C GLN A 154 9.38 3.65 -9.60
N ILE A 155 8.58 2.75 -9.01
CA ILE A 155 8.77 1.32 -9.09
C ILE A 155 7.66 0.76 -9.96
N MET A 156 8.03 -0.02 -10.95
CA MET A 156 7.05 -0.75 -11.74
C MET A 156 6.62 -1.99 -10.98
N ILE A 157 5.32 -2.17 -10.84
CA ILE A 157 4.71 -3.32 -10.18
C ILE A 157 3.84 -4.11 -11.15
N ASN A 158 3.53 -5.34 -10.80
CA ASN A 158 2.50 -6.11 -11.47
C ASN A 158 1.12 -5.68 -10.93
N GLY A 159 0.49 -4.74 -11.62
CA GLY A 159 -0.78 -4.16 -11.19
C GLY A 159 -1.97 -5.12 -11.17
N GLU A 160 -1.89 -6.23 -11.89
CA GLU A 160 -2.98 -7.21 -11.96
C GLU A 160 -3.22 -7.92 -10.62
N SER A 161 -2.16 -8.15 -9.86
CA SER A 161 -2.23 -8.84 -8.57
C SER A 161 -2.26 -7.89 -7.36
N TYR A 162 -2.01 -6.60 -7.57
CA TYR A 162 -1.79 -5.66 -6.48
C TYR A 162 -2.94 -5.63 -5.47
N LYS A 163 -4.15 -5.33 -5.94
CA LYS A 163 -5.31 -5.23 -5.04
C LYS A 163 -5.65 -6.57 -4.38
N TRP A 164 -5.54 -7.65 -5.12
CA TRP A 164 -5.79 -8.99 -4.63
C TRP A 164 -4.89 -9.38 -3.45
N ILE A 165 -3.61 -8.98 -3.53
CA ILE A 165 -2.61 -9.33 -2.50
C ILE A 165 -2.74 -8.45 -1.25
N VAL A 166 -3.09 -7.16 -1.41
CA VAL A 166 -3.12 -6.22 -0.29
C VAL A 166 -4.48 -6.06 0.38
N ALA A 167 -5.53 -6.68 -0.14
CA ALA A 167 -6.87 -6.70 0.44
C ALA A 167 -7.14 -7.97 1.24
#